data_e491ce67fb09502f1ac891d7a138f4bd
#
_entry.id   e491ce67fb09502f1ac891d7a138f4bd
#
_cell.length_a   1.000
_cell.length_b   1.000
_cell.length_c   1.000
_cell.angle_alpha   90.00
_cell.angle_beta   90.00
_cell.angle_gamma   90.00
#
_symmetry.space_group_name_H-M   'P 1'
#
loop_
_entity.id
_entity.type
_entity.pdbx_description
1 polymer ?
#
loop_
_entity_poly.entity_id
_entity_poly.type
_entity_poly.pdbx_seq_one_letter_code
_entity_poly.pdbx_strand_id
1 'polypeptide(L)'
;QNDDFEKCLPVTGEITALELMQNANFKLEGTNKYGNNVVCRLNNLPKPSTPIGVKGHEDYIEECKEMPAAFAYWAVLEKRWQVIPNPFDLNGKWAWAQVGVAELAMKPGDGLAFVFVTNGDVKFPD
;
A
#
# COMPACT_ATOMS: atom_id res chain seq x y z
N GLN A 1 -6.21 -4.35 -15.75
CA GLN A 1 -7.10 -3.90 -14.74
C GLN A 1 -6.63 -2.62 -14.07
N ASN A 2 -7.27 -1.55 -14.37
CA ASN A 2 -6.79 -0.26 -13.90
C ASN A 2 -7.91 0.56 -13.31
N ASP A 3 -8.23 0.21 -12.09
CA ASP A 3 -9.19 1.01 -11.36
C ASP A 3 -8.43 1.98 -10.47
N ASP A 4 -7.56 2.74 -11.10
CA ASP A 4 -6.80 3.74 -10.38
C ASP A 4 -7.71 4.84 -9.90
N PHE A 5 -7.56 5.21 -8.66
CA PHE A 5 -8.31 6.35 -8.15
C PHE A 5 -7.55 7.00 -7.01
N GLU A 6 -7.92 8.21 -6.75
CA GLU A 6 -7.21 9.05 -5.80
C GLU A 6 -8.22 9.75 -4.90
N LYS A 7 -7.90 9.83 -3.62
CA LYS A 7 -8.71 10.56 -2.66
C LYS A 7 -7.84 11.49 -1.87
N CYS A 8 -8.33 12.69 -1.62
CA CYS A 8 -7.69 13.66 -0.75
C CYS A 8 -8.51 13.80 0.51
N LEU A 9 -7.87 13.64 1.65
CA LEU A 9 -8.54 13.73 2.93
C LEU A 9 -7.87 14.76 3.81
N PRO A 10 -8.64 15.55 4.54
CA PRO A 10 -8.05 16.49 5.50
C PRO A 10 -7.48 15.71 6.67
N VAL A 11 -6.25 16.01 7.03
CA VAL A 11 -5.58 15.41 8.18
C VAL A 11 -5.13 16.54 9.08
N THR A 12 -5.55 16.49 10.35
CA THR A 12 -5.16 17.47 11.32
C THR A 12 -4.23 16.80 12.33
N GLY A 13 -2.96 17.00 12.14
CA GLY A 13 -1.97 16.32 12.96
C GLY A 13 -1.50 15.04 12.31
N GLU A 14 -1.27 14.01 13.12
CA GLU A 14 -0.67 12.77 12.65
C GLU A 14 -1.61 11.60 12.88
N ILE A 15 -1.78 10.77 11.84
CA ILE A 15 -2.52 9.51 11.97
C ILE A 15 -1.72 8.41 11.29
N THR A 16 -2.08 7.16 11.55
CA THR A 16 -1.41 6.05 10.87
C THR A 16 -1.96 5.89 9.45
N ALA A 17 -1.17 5.27 8.59
CA ALA A 17 -1.63 4.98 7.23
C ALA A 17 -2.87 4.11 7.25
N LEU A 18 -2.94 3.16 8.18
CA LEU A 18 -4.10 2.29 8.32
C LEU A 18 -5.36 3.11 8.64
N GLU A 19 -5.27 4.03 9.60
CA GLU A 19 -6.39 4.90 9.95
C GLU A 19 -6.80 5.78 8.79
N LEU A 20 -5.82 6.31 8.07
CA LEU A 20 -6.09 7.15 6.91
C LEU A 20 -6.89 6.39 5.85
N MET A 21 -6.49 5.16 5.56
CA MET A 21 -7.18 4.33 4.58
C MET A 21 -8.58 3.96 5.05
N GLN A 22 -8.73 3.64 6.32
CA GLN A 22 -10.05 3.35 6.88
C GLN A 22 -10.98 4.56 6.81
N ASN A 23 -10.45 5.74 7.10
CA ASN A 23 -11.23 6.97 7.02
C ASN A 23 -11.62 7.29 5.56
N ALA A 24 -10.84 6.81 4.61
CA ALA A 24 -11.14 6.99 3.19
C ALA A 24 -12.09 5.90 2.66
N ASN A 25 -12.56 5.01 3.55
CA ASN A 25 -13.46 3.91 3.20
C ASN A 25 -12.81 2.84 2.34
N PHE A 26 -11.50 2.67 2.48
CA PHE A 26 -10.81 1.53 1.90
C PHE A 26 -10.86 0.38 2.88
N LYS A 27 -11.10 -0.81 2.36
CA LYS A 27 -11.08 -2.01 3.16
C LYS A 27 -9.72 -2.68 3.03
N LEU A 28 -8.98 -2.71 4.12
CA LEU A 28 -7.67 -3.35 4.19
C LEU A 28 -7.78 -4.66 4.95
N GLU A 29 -7.20 -5.71 4.40
CA GLU A 29 -7.08 -6.98 5.10
C GLU A 29 -5.61 -7.34 5.23
N GLY A 30 -5.21 -7.66 6.44
CA GLY A 30 -3.86 -8.12 6.70
C GLY A 30 -3.75 -9.63 6.60
N THR A 31 -2.61 -10.15 7.03
CA THR A 31 -2.38 -11.59 7.07
C THR A 31 -2.71 -12.13 8.45
N ASN A 32 -2.95 -13.43 8.53
CA ASN A 32 -3.18 -14.07 9.83
C ASN A 32 -1.95 -13.96 10.72
N LYS A 33 -0.77 -14.08 10.12
CA LYS A 33 0.47 -14.08 10.89
C LYS A 33 0.92 -12.69 11.31
N TYR A 34 0.78 -11.69 10.45
CA TYR A 34 1.33 -10.36 10.68
C TYR A 34 0.30 -9.28 10.91
N GLY A 35 -0.99 -9.62 10.85
CA GLY A 35 -2.03 -8.63 11.04
C GLY A 35 -2.04 -7.58 9.95
N ASN A 36 -2.56 -6.41 10.29
CA ASN A 36 -2.74 -5.33 9.31
C ASN A 36 -1.46 -4.61 8.90
N ASN A 37 -0.33 -4.93 9.53
CA ASN A 37 0.94 -4.34 9.10
C ASN A 37 1.41 -4.86 7.75
N VAL A 38 0.91 -6.01 7.33
CA VAL A 38 1.21 -6.55 6.00
C VAL A 38 -0.09 -6.60 5.23
N VAL A 39 -0.22 -5.73 4.23
CA VAL A 39 -1.44 -5.62 3.46
C VAL A 39 -1.53 -6.80 2.49
N CYS A 40 -2.58 -7.60 2.63
CA CYS A 40 -2.81 -8.73 1.76
C CYS A 40 -3.90 -8.46 0.73
N ARG A 41 -4.99 -7.83 1.15
CA ARG A 41 -6.08 -7.44 0.24
C ARG A 41 -6.44 -5.99 0.44
N LEU A 42 -6.76 -5.34 -0.64
CA LEU A 42 -7.26 -3.98 -0.63
C LEU A 42 -8.56 -3.98 -1.41
N ASN A 43 -9.66 -3.59 -0.75
CA ASN A 43 -10.99 -3.61 -1.35
C ASN A 43 -11.32 -4.97 -1.97
N ASN A 44 -10.97 -6.02 -1.23
CA ASN A 44 -11.23 -7.42 -1.60
C ASN A 44 -10.41 -7.92 -2.80
N LEU A 45 -9.33 -7.24 -3.13
CA LEU A 45 -8.42 -7.64 -4.20
C LEU A 45 -7.04 -7.95 -3.65
N PRO A 46 -6.38 -9.05 -4.04
CA PRO A 46 -6.87 -10.12 -4.92
C PRO A 46 -7.97 -10.93 -4.23
N LYS A 47 -8.88 -11.47 -5.04
CA LYS A 47 -10.05 -12.18 -4.51
C LYS A 47 -9.64 -13.43 -3.73
N PRO A 48 -10.42 -13.77 -2.67
CA PRO A 48 -10.02 -14.86 -1.76
C PRO A 48 -9.99 -16.25 -2.37
N SER A 49 -10.79 -16.50 -3.38
CA SER A 49 -10.93 -17.86 -3.92
C SER A 49 -10.69 -17.94 -5.41
N THR A 50 -10.06 -16.93 -5.99
CA THR A 50 -9.85 -16.87 -7.43
C THR A 50 -8.35 -16.70 -7.70
N PRO A 51 -7.76 -17.50 -8.59
CA PRO A 51 -6.36 -17.29 -8.95
C PRO A 51 -6.12 -15.88 -9.48
N ILE A 52 -4.99 -15.30 -9.12
CA ILE A 52 -4.64 -13.96 -9.57
C ILE A 52 -4.30 -13.95 -11.05
N GLY A 53 -3.79 -15.07 -11.56
CA GLY A 53 -3.42 -15.18 -12.96
C GLY A 53 -2.04 -14.60 -13.25
N VAL A 54 -1.12 -14.76 -12.31
CA VAL A 54 0.25 -14.26 -12.49
C VAL A 54 1.00 -15.18 -13.43
N LYS A 55 1.65 -14.61 -14.42
CA LYS A 55 2.42 -15.38 -15.40
C LYS A 55 3.48 -16.22 -14.69
N GLY A 56 3.48 -17.51 -14.95
CA GLY A 56 4.38 -18.46 -14.28
C GLY A 56 3.80 -19.03 -12.99
N HIS A 57 2.71 -18.47 -12.48
CA HIS A 57 2.06 -18.89 -11.24
C HIS A 57 0.54 -18.75 -11.37
N GLU A 58 0.01 -19.28 -12.47
CA GLU A 58 -1.37 -19.03 -12.88
C GLU A 58 -2.41 -19.52 -11.89
N ASP A 59 -2.08 -20.55 -11.11
CA ASP A 59 -3.03 -21.12 -10.16
C ASP A 59 -2.92 -20.55 -8.76
N TYR A 60 -2.05 -19.59 -8.55
CA TYR A 60 -1.81 -19.06 -7.22
C TYR A 60 -3.02 -18.28 -6.69
N ILE A 61 -3.46 -18.66 -5.50
CA ILE A 61 -4.55 -17.99 -4.79
C ILE A 61 -3.99 -17.42 -3.51
N GLU A 62 -4.22 -16.12 -3.27
CA GLU A 62 -3.74 -15.49 -2.06
C GLU A 62 -4.67 -15.79 -0.89
N GLU A 63 -4.16 -16.49 0.11
CA GLU A 63 -4.95 -16.91 1.27
C GLU A 63 -4.78 -16.01 2.50
N CYS A 64 -3.84 -15.09 2.44
CA CYS A 64 -3.60 -14.13 3.53
C CYS A 64 -3.22 -14.78 4.85
N LYS A 65 -2.55 -15.91 4.80
CA LYS A 65 -2.10 -16.59 6.01
C LYS A 65 -0.75 -16.06 6.48
N GLU A 66 0.19 -15.92 5.57
CA GLU A 66 1.54 -15.47 5.86
C GLU A 66 1.92 -14.35 4.90
N MET A 67 3.21 -14.04 4.81
CA MET A 67 3.68 -13.01 3.91
C MET A 67 3.23 -13.30 2.48
N PRO A 68 2.65 -12.33 1.77
CA PRO A 68 2.29 -12.54 0.37
C PRO A 68 3.48 -12.94 -0.48
N ALA A 69 3.20 -13.63 -1.58
CA ALA A 69 4.26 -14.11 -2.47
C ALA A 69 5.04 -12.94 -3.06
N ALA A 70 6.34 -13.16 -3.27
CA ALA A 70 7.17 -12.13 -3.87
C ALA A 70 6.75 -11.77 -5.30
N PHE A 71 6.03 -12.65 -5.96
CA PHE A 71 5.57 -12.42 -7.32
C PHE A 71 4.17 -11.81 -7.40
N ALA A 72 3.51 -11.55 -6.26
CA ALA A 72 2.18 -10.95 -6.24
C ALA A 72 1.90 -10.36 -4.86
N TYR A 73 1.99 -9.05 -4.75
CA TYR A 73 1.81 -8.40 -3.45
C TYR A 73 1.47 -6.92 -3.61
N TRP A 74 0.95 -6.32 -2.54
CA TRP A 74 0.70 -4.89 -2.49
C TRP A 74 1.94 -4.16 -1.99
N ALA A 75 2.46 -3.26 -2.79
CA ALA A 75 3.54 -2.38 -2.38
C ALA A 75 2.95 -1.13 -1.73
N VAL A 76 3.50 -0.74 -0.59
CA VAL A 76 3.06 0.46 0.12
C VAL A 76 4.13 1.53 -0.06
N LEU A 77 3.73 2.66 -0.63
CA LEU A 77 4.63 3.75 -0.94
C LEU A 77 4.20 5.02 -0.22
N GLU A 78 5.18 5.83 0.15
CA GLU A 78 4.92 7.09 0.81
C GLU A 78 5.60 8.24 0.08
N LYS A 79 5.01 9.41 0.19
CA LYS A 79 5.55 10.63 -0.38
C LYS A 79 5.46 11.70 0.68
N ARG A 80 6.61 12.12 1.18
CA ARG A 80 6.64 13.05 2.31
C ARG A 80 6.58 14.48 1.86
N TRP A 81 5.81 15.27 2.56
CA TRP A 81 5.80 16.71 2.39
C TRP A 81 6.69 17.33 3.45
N GLN A 82 7.58 18.22 3.03
CA GLN A 82 8.45 18.92 3.95
C GLN A 82 8.33 20.42 3.70
N VAL A 83 8.14 21.16 4.78
CA VAL A 83 8.04 22.61 4.70
C VAL A 83 9.42 23.24 4.51
N ILE A 84 10.44 22.64 5.12
CA ILE A 84 11.81 23.13 5.08
C ILE A 84 12.56 22.44 3.96
N PRO A 85 13.30 23.18 3.12
CA PRO A 85 14.07 22.56 2.05
C PRO A 85 15.01 21.49 2.58
N ASN A 86 15.08 20.40 1.83
CA ASN A 86 15.92 19.27 2.18
C ASN A 86 17.07 19.20 1.16
N PRO A 87 18.34 19.25 1.62
CA PRO A 87 19.47 19.22 0.68
C PRO A 87 19.54 17.94 -0.14
N PHE A 88 18.92 16.87 0.34
CA PHE A 88 18.88 15.61 -0.40
C PHE A 88 17.67 15.52 -1.33
N ASP A 89 16.82 16.54 -1.30
CA ASP A 89 15.69 16.65 -2.22
C ASP A 89 14.79 15.41 -2.24
N LEU A 90 14.49 14.89 -1.05
CA LEU A 90 13.57 13.76 -0.93
C LEU A 90 12.12 14.18 -0.86
N ASN A 91 11.89 15.49 -0.74
CA ASN A 91 10.57 16.05 -0.63
C ASN A 91 9.78 15.84 -1.91
N GLY A 92 8.57 15.30 -1.78
CA GLY A 92 7.71 15.10 -2.94
C GLY A 92 8.06 13.92 -3.82
N LYS A 93 8.93 13.02 -3.35
CA LYS A 93 9.28 11.83 -4.12
C LYS A 93 8.69 10.58 -3.47
N TRP A 94 8.22 9.67 -4.31
CA TRP A 94 7.70 8.40 -3.82
C TRP A 94 8.82 7.48 -3.38
N ALA A 95 8.61 6.80 -2.28
CA ALA A 95 9.57 5.84 -1.74
C ALA A 95 8.83 4.70 -1.07
N TRP A 96 9.52 3.59 -0.88
CA TRP A 96 8.97 2.47 -0.14
C TRP A 96 8.72 2.88 1.32
N ALA A 97 7.58 2.47 1.87
CA ALA A 97 7.32 2.65 3.28
C ALA A 97 8.33 1.83 4.09
N GLN A 98 8.81 2.40 5.17
CA GLN A 98 9.83 1.74 6.01
C GLN A 98 9.23 0.86 7.09
N VAL A 99 7.94 1.01 7.36
CA VAL A 99 7.23 0.23 8.39
C VAL A 99 5.86 -0.15 7.83
N GLY A 100 5.17 -1.06 8.52
CA GLY A 100 3.83 -1.46 8.12
C GLY A 100 2.80 -0.36 8.29
N VAL A 101 1.65 -0.52 7.66
CA VAL A 101 0.64 0.54 7.61
C VAL A 101 0.07 0.88 8.98
N ALA A 102 0.07 -0.06 9.92
CA ALA A 102 -0.44 0.21 11.26
C ALA A 102 0.52 1.07 12.08
N GLU A 103 1.76 1.24 11.61
CA GLU A 103 2.78 2.03 12.30
C GLU A 103 3.24 3.23 11.49
N LEU A 104 2.94 3.27 10.20
CA LEU A 104 3.38 4.35 9.33
C LEU A 104 2.61 5.63 9.65
N ALA A 105 3.34 6.64 10.10
CA ALA A 105 2.74 7.93 10.47
C ALA A 105 2.55 8.81 9.25
N MET A 106 1.35 9.35 9.09
CA MET A 106 1.01 10.25 7.99
C MET A 106 0.67 11.61 8.53
N LYS A 107 1.20 12.64 7.90
CA LYS A 107 0.99 14.03 8.29
C LYS A 107 0.34 14.79 7.15
N PRO A 108 -0.25 15.98 7.43
CA PRO A 108 -0.86 16.77 6.36
C PRO A 108 0.13 17.02 5.23
N GLY A 109 -0.32 16.81 4.00
CA GLY A 109 0.49 16.99 2.80
C GLY A 109 1.20 15.75 2.32
N ASP A 110 1.27 14.70 3.15
CA ASP A 110 1.91 13.45 2.76
C ASP A 110 1.03 12.66 1.78
N GLY A 111 1.67 11.85 0.96
CA GLY A 111 0.99 10.95 0.04
C GLY A 111 1.18 9.50 0.43
N LEU A 112 0.18 8.70 0.13
CA LEU A 112 0.20 7.26 0.39
C LEU A 112 -0.31 6.57 -0.86
N ALA A 113 0.40 5.55 -1.32
CA ALA A 113 -0.01 4.80 -2.49
C ALA A 113 0.13 3.31 -2.26
N PHE A 114 -0.82 2.56 -2.82
CA PHE A 114 -0.79 1.11 -2.82
C PHE A 114 -0.76 0.65 -4.27
N VAL A 115 0.26 -0.12 -4.63
CA VAL A 115 0.44 -0.61 -5.99
C VAL A 115 0.53 -2.13 -5.93
N PHE A 116 -0.32 -2.81 -6.70
CA PHE A 116 -0.23 -4.26 -6.76
C PHE A 116 0.83 -4.66 -7.77
N VAL A 117 1.81 -5.44 -7.31
CA VAL A 117 2.97 -5.81 -8.10
C VAL A 117 2.89 -7.29 -8.48
N THR A 118 3.09 -7.58 -9.76
CA THR A 118 3.18 -8.95 -10.24
C THR A 118 4.46 -9.10 -11.07
N ASN A 119 5.27 -10.09 -10.70
CA ASN A 119 6.46 -10.48 -11.47
C ASN A 119 7.39 -9.33 -11.88
N GLY A 120 7.52 -8.32 -11.05
CA GLY A 120 8.35 -7.24 -11.53
C GLY A 120 8.62 -6.16 -10.51
N ASP A 121 9.12 -5.07 -11.02
CA ASP A 121 9.43 -3.91 -10.21
C ASP A 121 8.21 -3.04 -10.00
N VAL A 122 8.22 -2.33 -8.90
CA VAL A 122 7.15 -1.40 -8.58
C VAL A 122 7.21 -0.21 -9.53
N LYS A 123 6.04 0.17 -10.05
CA LYS A 123 5.93 1.41 -10.80
C LYS A 123 5.43 2.49 -9.86
N PHE A 124 6.25 3.48 -9.63
CA PHE A 124 5.88 4.58 -8.74
C PHE A 124 4.84 5.46 -9.44
N PRO A 125 3.88 6.00 -8.68
CA PRO A 125 2.93 6.96 -9.24
C PRO A 125 3.64 8.22 -9.73
N ASP A 126 2.98 8.90 -10.67
CA ASP A 126 3.50 10.17 -11.18
C ASP A 126 3.46 11.29 -10.16
#